data_c2fcd268fb48de5335163ae407173dd7
#
_entry.id   c2fcd268fb48de5335163ae407173dd7
#
_cell.length_a   1.000
_cell.length_b   1.000
_cell.length_c   1.000
_cell.angle_alpha   90.00
_cell.angle_beta   90.00
_cell.angle_gamma   90.00
#
_symmetry.space_group_name_H-M   'P 1'
#
loop_
_entity.id
_entity.type
_entity.pdbx_description
1 polymer ?
#
loop_
_entity_poly.entity_id
_entity_poly.type
_entity_poly.pdbx_seq_one_letter_code
_entity_poly.pdbx_strand_id
1 'polypeptide(L)'
;MNFNEADLITCFSNDYGYEKWIEKAIEFYGNKGDILILISSSGKSKNMLNACKAARRKKIQKIITLTGNKKNNPLSKLGDINLWVDSNIYNHIENTHQIWLLAVCDLIKIAAGRAKGNKNHKRPFVSRKSENRSCS
;
A
#
# COMPACT_ATOMS: atom_id res chain seq x y z
N MET A 1 4.35 4.16 -5.80
CA MET A 1 4.11 4.34 -7.24
C MET A 1 2.69 3.94 -7.56
N ASN A 2 2.00 4.69 -8.41
CA ASN A 2 0.68 4.34 -8.94
C ASN A 2 0.85 3.87 -10.38
N PHE A 3 0.20 2.77 -10.77
CA PHE A 3 0.28 2.24 -12.15
C PHE A 3 -0.92 2.66 -13.03
N ASN A 4 -1.80 3.55 -12.53
CA ASN A 4 -2.99 3.99 -13.27
C ASN A 4 -2.72 5.11 -14.30
N GLU A 5 -1.47 5.30 -14.72
CA GLU A 5 -1.13 6.22 -15.79
C GLU A 5 -1.62 5.68 -17.14
N ALA A 6 -2.31 6.52 -17.90
CA ALA A 6 -2.97 6.09 -19.14
C ALA A 6 -1.97 5.59 -20.19
N ASP A 7 -0.82 6.21 -20.30
CA ASP A 7 0.27 5.82 -21.18
C ASP A 7 0.85 4.46 -20.80
N LEU A 8 1.05 4.20 -19.51
CA LEU A 8 1.54 2.91 -19.02
C LEU A 8 0.55 1.79 -19.33
N ILE A 9 -0.75 2.02 -19.07
CA ILE A 9 -1.80 1.04 -19.33
C ILE A 9 -1.88 0.74 -20.83
N THR A 10 -1.91 1.78 -21.67
CA THR A 10 -2.05 1.61 -23.12
C THR A 10 -0.83 0.95 -23.74
N CYS A 11 0.38 1.38 -23.40
CA CYS A 11 1.61 0.79 -23.89
C CYS A 11 1.72 -0.70 -23.53
N PHE A 12 1.62 -1.03 -22.25
CA PHE A 12 1.76 -2.42 -21.83
C PHE A 12 0.60 -3.31 -22.27
N SER A 13 -0.62 -2.75 -22.38
CA SER A 13 -1.74 -3.52 -22.91
C SER A 13 -1.59 -3.81 -24.40
N ASN A 14 -1.06 -2.86 -25.18
CA ASN A 14 -0.78 -3.06 -26.59
C ASN A 14 0.30 -4.12 -26.83
N ASP A 15 1.40 -4.06 -26.07
CA ASP A 15 2.56 -4.92 -26.30
C ASP A 15 2.42 -6.32 -25.70
N TYR A 16 1.74 -6.44 -24.55
CA TYR A 16 1.68 -7.68 -23.77
C TYR A 16 0.25 -8.22 -23.56
N GLY A 17 -0.76 -7.48 -23.94
CA GLY A 17 -2.17 -7.77 -23.69
C GLY A 17 -2.66 -7.26 -22.33
N TYR A 18 -3.95 -6.88 -22.26
CA TYR A 18 -4.57 -6.29 -21.08
C TYR A 18 -4.46 -7.16 -19.82
N GLU A 19 -4.46 -8.48 -19.97
CA GLU A 19 -4.34 -9.40 -18.84
C GLU A 19 -2.94 -9.38 -18.18
N LYS A 20 -1.93 -8.86 -18.87
CA LYS A 20 -0.54 -8.87 -18.43
C LYS A 20 0.03 -7.47 -18.13
N TRP A 21 -0.69 -6.40 -18.39
CA TRP A 21 -0.11 -5.06 -18.25
C TRP A 21 0.37 -4.75 -16.83
N ILE A 22 -0.39 -5.12 -15.78
CA ILE A 22 0.04 -4.92 -14.38
C ILE A 22 1.21 -5.86 -14.03
N GLU A 23 1.17 -7.10 -14.50
CA GLU A 23 2.28 -8.05 -14.35
C GLU A 23 3.57 -7.43 -14.88
N LYS A 24 3.54 -6.86 -16.08
CA LYS A 24 4.69 -6.18 -16.68
C LYS A 24 5.11 -4.94 -15.91
N ALA A 25 4.17 -4.10 -15.50
CA ALA A 25 4.46 -2.96 -14.65
C ALA A 25 5.21 -3.37 -13.36
N ILE A 26 4.79 -4.45 -12.72
CA ILE A 26 5.48 -4.99 -11.52
C ILE A 26 6.86 -5.54 -11.88
N GLU A 27 7.02 -6.21 -13.02
CA GLU A 27 8.32 -6.72 -13.47
C GLU A 27 9.34 -5.60 -13.71
N PHE A 28 8.91 -4.48 -14.27
CA PHE A 28 9.79 -3.32 -14.53
C PHE A 28 10.06 -2.49 -13.28
N TYR A 29 9.06 -2.21 -12.48
CA TYR A 29 9.14 -1.20 -11.42
C TYR A 29 9.14 -1.76 -10.00
N GLY A 30 8.67 -2.99 -9.80
CA GLY A 30 8.60 -3.59 -8.47
C GLY A 30 9.97 -4.02 -7.95
N ASN A 31 10.23 -3.77 -6.67
CA ASN A 31 11.47 -4.15 -6.00
C ASN A 31 11.22 -5.08 -4.82
N LYS A 32 12.22 -5.89 -4.50
CA LYS A 32 12.20 -6.68 -3.27
C LYS A 32 11.98 -5.77 -2.06
N GLY A 33 11.04 -6.14 -1.21
CA GLY A 33 10.71 -5.38 0.01
C GLY A 33 9.57 -4.37 -0.17
N ASP A 34 9.09 -4.12 -1.37
CA ASP A 34 7.93 -3.28 -1.61
C ASP A 34 6.65 -3.89 -1.04
N ILE A 35 5.64 -3.05 -0.86
CA ILE A 35 4.26 -3.44 -0.55
C ILE A 35 3.40 -3.17 -1.78
N LEU A 36 2.64 -4.17 -2.20
CA LEU A 36 1.72 -4.05 -3.32
C LEU A 36 0.27 -4.03 -2.84
N ILE A 37 -0.51 -3.05 -3.30
CA ILE A 37 -1.94 -2.98 -3.07
C ILE A 37 -2.66 -3.25 -4.39
N LEU A 38 -3.52 -4.26 -4.43
CA LEU A 38 -4.33 -4.61 -5.59
C LEU A 38 -5.82 -4.46 -5.26
N ILE A 39 -6.53 -3.75 -6.12
CA ILE A 39 -7.96 -3.46 -5.94
C ILE A 39 -8.73 -4.11 -7.07
N SER A 40 -9.68 -4.99 -6.74
CA SER A 40 -10.57 -5.63 -7.70
C SER A 40 -11.91 -5.95 -7.05
N SER A 41 -12.95 -5.21 -7.41
CA SER A 41 -14.29 -5.39 -6.83
C SER A 41 -14.80 -6.83 -6.96
N SER A 42 -14.58 -7.50 -8.07
CA SER A 42 -14.96 -8.91 -8.28
C SER A 42 -13.96 -9.92 -7.71
N GLY A 43 -12.70 -9.53 -7.54
CA GLY A 43 -11.60 -10.43 -7.18
C GLY A 43 -11.27 -11.51 -8.21
N LYS A 44 -11.75 -11.36 -9.48
CA LYS A 44 -11.60 -12.36 -10.55
C LYS A 44 -10.80 -11.85 -11.75
N SER A 45 -10.47 -10.57 -11.79
CA SER A 45 -9.78 -9.94 -12.93
C SER A 45 -8.43 -10.59 -13.18
N LYS A 46 -8.21 -11.11 -14.39
CA LYS A 46 -7.00 -11.88 -14.75
C LYS A 46 -5.72 -11.06 -14.60
N ASN A 47 -5.74 -9.76 -14.95
CA ASN A 47 -4.62 -8.85 -14.75
C ASN A 47 -4.21 -8.76 -13.28
N MET A 48 -5.16 -8.71 -12.34
CA MET A 48 -4.89 -8.68 -10.90
C MET A 48 -4.32 -10.01 -10.39
N LEU A 49 -4.82 -11.15 -10.90
CA LEU A 49 -4.29 -12.47 -10.54
C LEU A 49 -2.85 -12.64 -11.05
N ASN A 50 -2.56 -12.20 -12.27
CA ASN A 50 -1.22 -12.22 -12.84
C ASN A 50 -0.29 -11.27 -12.09
N ALA A 51 -0.76 -10.10 -11.68
CA ALA A 51 -0.04 -9.15 -10.82
C ALA A 51 0.42 -9.79 -9.51
N CYS A 52 -0.46 -10.55 -8.83
CA CYS A 52 -0.08 -11.28 -7.62
C CYS A 52 1.06 -12.28 -7.88
N LYS A 53 0.99 -13.03 -8.98
CA LYS A 53 2.04 -13.99 -9.33
C LYS A 53 3.38 -13.29 -9.62
N ALA A 54 3.35 -12.18 -10.36
CA ALA A 54 4.54 -11.37 -10.62
C ALA A 54 5.15 -10.83 -9.32
N ALA A 55 4.31 -10.31 -8.43
CA ALA A 55 4.74 -9.80 -7.13
C ALA A 55 5.47 -10.86 -6.30
N ARG A 56 4.99 -12.11 -6.31
CA ARG A 56 5.68 -13.23 -5.63
C ARG A 56 7.04 -13.52 -6.27
N ARG A 57 7.12 -13.54 -7.61
CA ARG A 57 8.41 -13.73 -8.32
C ARG A 57 9.42 -12.62 -7.99
N LYS A 58 8.95 -11.37 -7.89
CA LYS A 58 9.76 -10.18 -7.54
C LYS A 58 10.09 -10.09 -6.05
N LYS A 59 9.60 -11.03 -5.22
CA LYS A 59 9.80 -11.03 -3.76
C LYS A 59 9.30 -9.75 -3.09
N ILE A 60 8.17 -9.23 -3.58
CA ILE A 60 7.42 -8.16 -2.93
C ILE A 60 7.08 -8.60 -1.51
N GLN A 61 7.32 -7.74 -0.54
CA GLN A 61 7.27 -8.10 0.89
C GLN A 61 5.86 -8.45 1.35
N LYS A 62 4.86 -7.66 0.91
CA LYS A 62 3.45 -7.88 1.25
C LYS A 62 2.55 -7.56 0.07
N ILE A 63 1.53 -8.37 -0.12
CA ILE A 63 0.47 -8.16 -1.09
C ILE A 63 -0.83 -7.98 -0.31
N ILE A 64 -1.40 -6.78 -0.41
CA ILE A 64 -2.68 -6.41 0.19
C ILE A 64 -3.72 -6.39 -0.93
N THR A 65 -4.81 -7.10 -0.77
CA THR A 65 -5.89 -7.15 -1.76
C THR A 65 -7.15 -6.54 -1.18
N LEU A 66 -7.83 -5.70 -1.97
CA LEU A 66 -9.14 -5.14 -1.65
C LEU A 66 -10.14 -5.75 -2.62
N THR A 67 -11.13 -6.46 -2.09
CA THR A 67 -12.10 -7.21 -2.89
C THR A 67 -13.53 -7.04 -2.37
N GLY A 68 -14.49 -7.43 -3.18
CA GLY A 68 -15.90 -7.51 -2.83
C GLY A 68 -16.53 -8.80 -3.36
N ASN A 69 -17.83 -8.78 -3.64
CA ASN A 69 -18.59 -9.91 -4.12
C ASN A 69 -18.43 -11.16 -3.22
N LYS A 70 -18.01 -12.26 -3.78
CA LYS A 70 -17.84 -13.53 -3.03
C LYS A 70 -16.61 -13.44 -2.11
N LYS A 71 -16.78 -13.78 -0.84
CA LYS A 71 -15.71 -13.79 0.17
C LYS A 71 -14.49 -14.62 -0.26
N ASN A 72 -14.73 -15.78 -0.85
CA ASN A 72 -13.68 -16.72 -1.30
C ASN A 72 -13.36 -16.53 -2.79
N ASN A 73 -13.18 -15.26 -3.23
CA ASN A 73 -12.77 -14.98 -4.60
C ASN A 73 -11.28 -15.33 -4.84
N PRO A 74 -10.88 -15.56 -6.12
CA PRO A 74 -9.51 -15.99 -6.43
C PRO A 74 -8.43 -15.03 -5.93
N LEU A 75 -8.65 -13.70 -6.00
CA LEU A 75 -7.67 -12.70 -5.60
C LEU A 75 -7.45 -12.68 -4.08
N SER A 76 -8.53 -12.86 -3.30
CA SER A 76 -8.46 -12.90 -1.84
C SER A 76 -7.56 -14.02 -1.30
N LYS A 77 -7.42 -15.11 -2.07
CA LYS A 77 -6.59 -16.26 -1.71
C LYS A 77 -5.11 -16.07 -2.02
N LEU A 78 -4.76 -15.07 -2.84
CA LEU A 78 -3.39 -14.83 -3.29
C LEU A 78 -2.68 -13.73 -2.50
N GLY A 79 -3.41 -12.83 -1.85
CA GLY A 79 -2.87 -11.78 -1.00
C GLY A 79 -2.41 -12.31 0.37
N ASP A 80 -1.53 -11.56 1.02
CA ASP A 80 -1.16 -11.80 2.42
C ASP A 80 -2.20 -11.22 3.38
N ILE A 81 -2.85 -10.13 2.96
CA ILE A 81 -3.95 -9.47 3.67
C ILE A 81 -5.04 -9.21 2.65
N ASN A 82 -6.27 -9.59 2.98
CA ASN A 82 -7.42 -9.28 2.13
C ASN A 82 -8.45 -8.46 2.92
N LEU A 83 -8.78 -7.29 2.40
CA LEU A 83 -9.87 -6.46 2.86
C LEU A 83 -11.08 -6.72 1.95
N TRP A 84 -12.10 -7.35 2.50
CA TRP A 84 -13.27 -7.79 1.74
C TRP A 84 -14.52 -7.03 2.16
N VAL A 85 -15.27 -6.53 1.19
CA VAL A 85 -16.58 -5.86 1.36
C VAL A 85 -17.69 -6.85 1.05
N ASP A 86 -18.57 -7.08 2.02
CA ASP A 86 -19.75 -7.93 1.83
C ASP A 86 -20.83 -7.18 1.07
N SER A 87 -20.66 -7.10 -0.23
CA SER A 87 -21.59 -6.47 -1.16
C SER A 87 -21.39 -7.01 -2.56
N ASN A 88 -22.47 -7.00 -3.35
CA ASN A 88 -22.46 -7.28 -4.79
C ASN A 88 -22.65 -5.99 -5.62
N ILE A 89 -22.77 -4.85 -4.98
CA ILE A 89 -22.99 -3.54 -5.62
C ILE A 89 -21.64 -2.87 -5.77
N TYR A 90 -21.19 -2.62 -7.01
CA TYR A 90 -19.89 -2.03 -7.32
C TYR A 90 -19.66 -0.71 -6.58
N ASN A 91 -20.63 0.21 -6.62
CA ASN A 91 -20.49 1.51 -5.95
C ASN A 91 -20.27 1.37 -4.44
N HIS A 92 -20.90 0.39 -3.78
CA HIS A 92 -20.68 0.14 -2.34
C HIS A 92 -19.27 -0.38 -2.10
N ILE A 93 -18.80 -1.32 -2.94
CA ILE A 93 -17.48 -1.92 -2.81
C ILE A 93 -16.40 -0.86 -3.03
N GLU A 94 -16.48 -0.10 -4.12
CA GLU A 94 -15.45 0.85 -4.53
C GLU A 94 -15.36 2.05 -3.58
N ASN A 95 -16.50 2.61 -3.15
CA ASN A 95 -16.50 3.68 -2.16
C ASN A 95 -15.95 3.20 -0.80
N THR A 96 -16.27 1.97 -0.38
CA THR A 96 -15.72 1.40 0.85
C THR A 96 -14.20 1.23 0.75
N HIS A 97 -13.71 0.71 -0.38
CA HIS A 97 -12.26 0.61 -0.62
C HIS A 97 -11.57 1.98 -0.54
N GLN A 98 -12.17 3.01 -1.12
CA GLN A 98 -11.63 4.37 -1.07
C GLN A 98 -11.58 4.90 0.37
N ILE A 99 -12.65 4.73 1.14
CA ILE A 99 -12.71 5.15 2.55
C ILE A 99 -11.62 4.45 3.36
N TRP A 100 -11.43 3.14 3.20
CA TRP A 100 -10.39 2.40 3.90
C TRP A 100 -8.98 2.88 3.56
N LEU A 101 -8.71 3.15 2.29
CA LEU A 101 -7.39 3.68 1.87
C LEU A 101 -7.11 5.05 2.46
N LEU A 102 -8.11 5.94 2.51
CA LEU A 102 -7.98 7.24 3.16
C LEU A 102 -7.74 7.11 4.67
N ALA A 103 -8.48 6.23 5.35
CA ALA A 103 -8.28 5.95 6.77
C ALA A 103 -6.86 5.42 7.06
N VAL A 104 -6.32 4.55 6.21
CA VAL A 104 -4.94 4.07 6.33
C VAL A 104 -3.94 5.22 6.16
N CYS A 105 -4.16 6.14 5.22
CA CYS A 105 -3.31 7.33 5.08
C CYS A 105 -3.31 8.20 6.34
N ASP A 106 -4.47 8.40 6.96
CA ASP A 106 -4.57 9.19 8.19
C ASP A 106 -3.89 8.48 9.38
N LEU A 107 -4.05 7.17 9.50
CA LEU A 107 -3.34 6.40 10.53
C LEU A 107 -1.82 6.47 10.37
N ILE A 108 -1.30 6.41 9.14
CA ILE A 108 0.12 6.56 8.86
C ILE A 108 0.62 7.94 9.27
N LYS A 109 -0.12 9.02 8.96
CA LYS A 109 0.22 10.39 9.40
C LYS A 109 0.30 10.50 10.91
N ILE A 110 -0.70 9.97 11.62
CA ILE A 110 -0.74 9.97 13.09
C ILE A 110 0.45 9.20 13.66
N ALA A 111 0.74 8.02 13.14
CA ALA A 111 1.87 7.21 13.59
C ALA A 111 3.22 7.91 13.35
N ALA A 112 3.39 8.53 12.19
CA ALA A 112 4.61 9.29 11.86
C ALA A 112 4.77 10.54 12.74
N GLY A 113 3.67 11.24 13.06
CA GLY A 113 3.68 12.38 13.98
C GLY A 113 4.11 11.98 15.40
N ARG A 114 3.56 10.86 15.92
CA ARG A 114 3.94 10.33 17.23
C ARG A 114 5.42 9.91 17.28
N ALA A 115 5.93 9.31 16.22
CA ALA A 115 7.34 8.93 16.14
C ALA A 115 8.29 10.13 16.16
N LYS A 116 7.91 11.27 15.56
CA LYS A 116 8.67 12.53 15.60
C LYS A 116 8.60 13.20 16.98
N GLY A 117 7.44 13.22 17.62
CA GLY A 117 7.25 13.79 18.97
C GLY A 117 8.08 13.08 20.03
N ASN A 118 8.19 11.75 19.95
CA ASN A 118 8.96 10.95 20.91
C ASN A 118 10.49 11.13 20.75
N LYS A 119 10.98 11.54 19.59
CA LYS A 119 12.41 11.86 19.38
C LYS A 119 12.79 13.20 20.02
N ASN A 120 11.87 14.16 20.13
CA ASN A 120 12.15 15.47 20.72
C ASN A 120 12.11 15.44 22.26
N HIS A 121 11.51 14.42 22.88
CA HIS A 121 11.47 14.28 24.34
C HIS A 121 12.72 13.62 24.94
N LYS A 122 13.66 13.17 24.10
CA LYS A 122 14.95 12.56 24.55
C LYS A 122 16.15 13.53 24.50
N ARG A 123 15.94 14.84 24.52
CA ARG A 123 17.06 15.75 24.76
C ARG A 123 17.37 15.75 26.26
N PRO A 124 18.59 15.37 26.70
CA PRO A 124 18.93 15.40 28.10
C PRO A 124 18.93 16.86 28.59
N PHE A 125 18.31 17.08 29.73
CA PHE A 125 18.38 18.33 30.48
C PHE A 125 19.84 18.58 30.83
N VAL A 126 20.49 19.50 30.11
CA VAL A 126 21.84 19.96 30.47
C VAL A 126 21.68 20.89 31.65
N SER A 127 22.02 20.41 32.84
CA SER A 127 22.10 21.24 34.04
C SER A 127 23.19 22.32 33.83
N ARG A 128 22.79 23.60 33.77
CA ARG A 128 23.73 24.72 33.87
C ARG A 128 24.34 24.70 35.25
N LYS A 129 25.66 24.39 35.35
CA LYS A 129 26.44 24.64 36.53
C LYS A 129 26.52 26.16 36.71
N SER A 130 26.07 26.65 37.83
CA SER A 130 26.27 28.04 38.29
C SER A 130 27.74 28.25 38.54
N GLU A 131 28.42 29.05 37.70
CA GLU A 131 29.73 29.59 38.04
C GLU A 131 29.53 30.74 39.03
N ASN A 132 29.87 30.48 40.32
CA ASN A 132 30.08 31.51 41.31
C ASN A 132 31.38 32.28 40.97
N ARG A 133 31.23 33.50 40.48
CA ARG A 133 32.34 34.46 40.52
C ARG A 133 32.34 35.14 41.88
N SER A 134 33.31 34.79 42.71
CA SER A 134 33.69 35.56 43.87
C SER A 134 34.49 36.80 43.41
N CYS A 135 33.98 37.99 43.70
CA CYS A 135 34.77 39.22 43.68
C CYS A 135 35.58 39.31 44.96
N SER A 136 36.85 39.55 44.81
CA SER A 136 37.76 40.18 45.79
C SER A 136 38.49 41.29 45.10
#